data_5e27c4699ce6dd6fea67fa12a05e8504
#
_entry.id   5e27c4699ce6dd6fea67fa12a05e8504
#
_cell.length_a   1.000
_cell.length_b   1.000
_cell.length_c   1.000
_cell.angle_alpha   90.00
_cell.angle_beta   90.00
_cell.angle_gamma   90.00
#
_symmetry.space_group_name_H-M   'P 1'
#
loop_
_entity.id
_entity.type
_entity.pdbx_description
1 polymer ?
#
loop_
_entity_poly.entity_id
_entity_poly.type
_entity_poly.pdbx_seq_one_letter_code
_entity_poly.pdbx_strand_id
1 'polypeptide(L)'
;HLGIARRATNGIELRVHPTLIPAEELIANVNGVKNAVLVQAHAVGPTLYYGAGAGAGPTASAVVADVIDIVRDISYTEDGAGTIPQLAFEALTNVPILSREEMTTGYYIRINAEDQTGVLADVTTILSRAGISIDAIMQQPRLKDLIPIVILTDPVVESKMDEALAQIQALPVIHGEIVRIRLESLDN
;
A
#
# COMPACT_ATOMS: atom_id res chain seq x y z
N HIS A 1 0.96 -8.20 2.14
CA HIS A 1 1.95 -7.14 2.00
C HIS A 1 2.03 -6.68 0.55
N LEU A 2 1.96 -5.37 0.34
CA LEU A 2 2.23 -4.75 -0.95
C LEU A 2 3.47 -3.85 -0.84
N GLY A 3 4.33 -3.93 -1.86
CA GLY A 3 5.30 -2.90 -2.17
C GLY A 3 4.68 -1.96 -3.20
N ILE A 4 4.61 -0.67 -2.89
CA ILE A 4 3.95 0.33 -3.72
C ILE A 4 4.97 1.41 -4.06
N ALA A 5 5.11 1.68 -5.35
CA ALA A 5 5.85 2.81 -5.88
C ALA A 5 4.88 3.66 -6.73
N ARG A 6 4.70 4.92 -6.37
CA ARG A 6 3.78 5.83 -7.06
C ARG A 6 4.43 7.19 -7.27
N ARG A 7 4.22 7.76 -8.46
CA ARG A 7 4.62 9.15 -8.71
C ARG A 7 3.61 10.10 -8.08
N ALA A 8 4.10 11.01 -7.27
CA ALA A 8 3.32 12.08 -6.67
C ALA A 8 3.78 13.45 -7.19
N THR A 9 3.05 14.51 -6.89
CA THR A 9 3.37 15.86 -7.35
C THR A 9 4.76 16.33 -6.90
N ASN A 10 5.12 15.99 -5.66
CA ASN A 10 6.35 16.48 -5.01
C ASN A 10 7.47 15.43 -4.94
N GLY A 11 7.30 14.27 -5.60
CA GLY A 11 8.30 13.21 -5.52
C GLY A 11 7.77 11.84 -5.86
N ILE A 12 8.39 10.82 -5.26
CA ILE A 12 7.98 9.43 -5.38
C ILE A 12 7.56 8.91 -4.01
N GLU A 13 6.39 8.32 -3.94
CA GLU A 13 5.93 7.56 -2.79
C GLU A 13 6.47 6.13 -2.90
N LEU A 14 7.21 5.70 -1.88
CA LEU A 14 7.70 4.31 -1.75
C LEU A 14 7.28 3.76 -0.40
N ARG A 15 6.57 2.63 -0.40
CA ARG A 15 6.10 1.99 0.84
C ARG A 15 6.00 0.48 0.73
N VAL A 16 6.22 -0.20 1.84
CA VAL A 16 5.97 -1.64 1.99
C VAL A 16 5.26 -1.86 3.32
N HIS A 17 4.04 -2.36 3.29
CA HIS A 17 3.24 -2.60 4.49
C HIS A 17 2.11 -3.59 4.23
N PRO A 18 1.48 -4.16 5.29
CA PRO A 18 0.19 -4.85 5.17
C PRO A 18 -0.86 -3.87 4.63
N THR A 19 -1.64 -4.33 3.65
CA THR A 19 -2.63 -3.51 2.95
C THR A 19 -3.89 -4.33 2.72
N LEU A 20 -5.05 -3.73 2.92
CA LEU A 20 -6.31 -4.28 2.46
C LEU A 20 -6.60 -3.75 1.06
N ILE A 21 -6.97 -4.64 0.18
CA ILE A 21 -7.37 -4.37 -1.21
C ILE A 21 -8.67 -5.08 -1.50
N PRO A 22 -9.47 -4.61 -2.48
CA PRO A 22 -10.69 -5.32 -2.89
C PRO A 22 -10.40 -6.78 -3.28
N ALA A 23 -11.24 -7.70 -2.86
CA ALA A 23 -11.02 -9.15 -3.08
C ALA A 23 -11.15 -9.57 -4.55
N GLU A 24 -11.87 -8.79 -5.34
CA GLU A 24 -12.04 -8.94 -6.78
C GLU A 24 -10.80 -8.58 -7.61
N GLU A 25 -9.85 -7.87 -7.03
CA GLU A 25 -8.62 -7.51 -7.69
C GLU A 25 -7.74 -8.73 -7.98
N LEU A 26 -7.16 -8.80 -9.19
CA LEU A 26 -6.30 -9.91 -9.59
C LEU A 26 -5.12 -10.11 -8.64
N ILE A 27 -4.53 -9.02 -8.19
CA ILE A 27 -3.38 -9.06 -7.27
C ILE A 27 -3.76 -9.57 -5.87
N ALA A 28 -5.03 -9.44 -5.47
CA ALA A 28 -5.54 -9.99 -4.22
C ALA A 28 -5.53 -11.53 -4.20
N ASN A 29 -5.53 -12.15 -5.39
CA ASN A 29 -5.63 -13.58 -5.58
C ASN A 29 -4.27 -14.25 -5.85
N VAL A 30 -3.17 -13.56 -5.59
CA VAL A 30 -1.81 -14.08 -5.70
C VAL A 30 -1.46 -14.86 -4.43
N ASN A 31 -1.42 -16.19 -4.55
CA ASN A 31 -1.28 -17.10 -3.41
C ASN A 31 -0.08 -18.03 -3.52
N GLY A 32 0.37 -18.57 -2.38
CA GLY A 32 1.43 -19.57 -2.27
C GLY A 32 2.79 -19.02 -2.70
N VAL A 33 3.47 -19.73 -3.61
CA VAL A 33 4.81 -19.37 -4.12
C VAL A 33 4.79 -18.35 -5.26
N LYS A 34 3.59 -17.87 -5.60
CA LYS A 34 3.42 -16.90 -6.68
C LYS A 34 3.65 -15.48 -6.19
N ASN A 35 4.18 -14.67 -7.09
CA ASN A 35 4.30 -13.23 -6.93
C ASN A 35 3.65 -12.54 -8.13
N ALA A 36 3.29 -11.28 -7.95
CA ALA A 36 2.81 -10.45 -9.04
C ALA A 36 3.37 -9.03 -8.92
N VAL A 37 3.51 -8.39 -10.06
CA VAL A 37 3.81 -6.96 -10.18
C VAL A 37 2.72 -6.35 -11.06
N LEU A 38 1.92 -5.46 -10.48
CA LEU A 38 0.95 -4.64 -11.20
C LEU A 38 1.63 -3.34 -11.59
N VAL A 39 1.64 -3.02 -12.88
CA VAL A 39 2.18 -1.76 -13.41
C VAL A 39 1.06 -0.98 -14.03
N GLN A 40 0.78 0.20 -13.48
CA GLN A 40 -0.17 1.16 -14.05
C GLN A 40 0.59 2.12 -14.96
N ALA A 41 0.45 1.94 -16.26
CA ALA A 41 1.15 2.74 -17.26
C ALA A 41 0.22 3.72 -17.97
N HIS A 42 0.77 4.85 -18.42
CA HIS A 42 0.00 5.96 -19.01
C HIS A 42 -0.76 5.56 -20.28
N ALA A 43 -0.10 4.85 -21.20
CA ALA A 43 -0.70 4.58 -22.51
C ALA A 43 -1.31 3.18 -22.63
N VAL A 44 -0.66 2.16 -22.06
CA VAL A 44 -1.10 0.77 -22.15
C VAL A 44 -2.11 0.41 -21.04
N GLY A 45 -2.24 1.27 -20.02
CA GLY A 45 -3.07 0.98 -18.85
C GLY A 45 -2.45 -0.05 -17.90
N PRO A 46 -3.26 -0.78 -17.12
CA PRO A 46 -2.79 -1.76 -16.15
C PRO A 46 -2.24 -3.01 -16.84
N THR A 47 -1.07 -3.44 -16.43
CA THR A 47 -0.46 -4.71 -16.83
C THR A 47 -0.05 -5.49 -15.59
N LEU A 48 -0.31 -6.79 -15.56
CA LEU A 48 0.02 -7.67 -14.45
C LEU A 48 1.04 -8.72 -14.89
N TYR A 49 2.18 -8.75 -14.23
CA TYR A 49 3.19 -9.79 -14.35
C TYR A 49 2.99 -10.78 -13.21
N TYR A 50 2.78 -12.06 -13.54
CA TYR A 50 2.48 -13.09 -12.56
C TYR A 50 3.31 -14.33 -12.78
N GLY A 51 3.95 -14.83 -11.74
CA GLY A 51 4.80 -16.00 -11.86
C GLY A 51 5.32 -16.54 -10.53
N ALA A 52 6.13 -17.58 -10.60
CA ALA A 52 6.82 -18.10 -9.43
C ALA A 52 7.98 -17.17 -9.06
N GLY A 53 7.91 -16.57 -7.86
CA GLY A 53 8.98 -15.71 -7.32
C GLY A 53 10.08 -16.47 -6.58
N ALA A 54 9.84 -17.75 -6.27
CA ALA A 54 10.79 -18.60 -5.55
C ALA A 54 10.80 -20.02 -6.11
N GLY A 55 11.88 -20.75 -5.85
CA GLY A 55 12.08 -22.12 -6.28
C GLY A 55 13.36 -22.28 -7.11
N ALA A 56 14.01 -23.43 -7.00
CA ALA A 56 15.31 -23.69 -7.66
C ALA A 56 15.23 -23.52 -9.18
N GLY A 57 14.19 -24.08 -9.82
CA GLY A 57 13.99 -23.98 -11.28
C GLY A 57 13.75 -22.54 -11.77
N PRO A 58 12.74 -21.82 -11.26
CA PRO A 58 12.46 -20.45 -11.66
C PRO A 58 13.65 -19.50 -11.41
N THR A 59 14.32 -19.62 -10.28
CA THR A 59 15.49 -18.79 -9.95
C THR A 59 16.66 -19.08 -10.89
N ALA A 60 16.98 -20.35 -11.12
CA ALA A 60 18.04 -20.73 -12.05
C ALA A 60 17.75 -20.27 -13.49
N SER A 61 16.50 -20.40 -13.94
CA SER A 61 16.07 -19.91 -15.27
C SER A 61 16.28 -18.41 -15.42
N ALA A 62 15.92 -17.60 -14.41
CA ALA A 62 16.12 -16.15 -14.44
C ALA A 62 17.60 -15.78 -14.50
N VAL A 63 18.42 -16.38 -13.62
CA VAL A 63 19.88 -16.13 -13.60
C VAL A 63 20.53 -16.50 -14.94
N VAL A 64 20.17 -17.65 -15.51
CA VAL A 64 20.73 -18.08 -16.80
C VAL A 64 20.28 -17.16 -17.93
N ALA A 65 19.02 -16.70 -17.91
CA ALA A 65 18.53 -15.72 -18.90
C ALA A 65 19.34 -14.42 -18.86
N ASP A 66 19.58 -13.87 -17.67
CA ASP A 66 20.39 -12.65 -17.49
C ASP A 66 21.83 -12.84 -18.00
N VAL A 67 22.45 -14.01 -17.72
CA VAL A 67 23.78 -14.33 -18.23
C VAL A 67 23.79 -14.41 -19.76
N ILE A 68 22.78 -15.05 -20.37
CA ILE A 68 22.66 -15.12 -21.82
C ILE A 68 22.51 -13.74 -22.43
N ASP A 69 21.72 -12.87 -21.83
CA ASP A 69 21.54 -11.50 -22.33
C ASP A 69 22.83 -10.67 -22.24
N ILE A 70 23.57 -10.80 -21.14
CA ILE A 70 24.88 -10.15 -20.99
C ILE A 70 25.87 -10.66 -22.05
N VAL A 71 25.92 -11.97 -22.30
CA VAL A 71 26.82 -12.57 -23.34
C VAL A 71 26.44 -12.08 -24.73
N ARG A 72 25.16 -11.99 -25.02
CA ARG A 72 24.69 -11.43 -26.32
C ARG A 72 25.12 -9.98 -26.46
N ASP A 73 24.92 -9.17 -25.43
CA ASP A 73 25.31 -7.77 -25.44
C ASP A 73 26.81 -7.59 -25.71
N ILE A 74 27.67 -8.32 -25.00
CA ILE A 74 29.13 -8.31 -25.21
C ILE A 74 29.49 -8.78 -26.63
N SER A 75 28.77 -9.77 -27.18
CA SER A 75 29.09 -10.39 -28.47
C SER A 75 28.69 -9.54 -29.68
N TYR A 76 27.69 -8.68 -29.54
CA TYR A 76 27.14 -7.89 -30.65
C TYR A 76 27.59 -6.44 -30.70
N THR A 77 28.39 -5.97 -29.75
CA THR A 77 28.81 -4.57 -29.68
C THR A 77 30.33 -4.44 -29.77
N GLU A 78 30.82 -4.10 -30.97
CA GLU A 78 32.23 -3.62 -31.13
C GLU A 78 32.43 -2.23 -30.50
N ASP A 79 31.34 -1.44 -30.34
CA ASP A 79 31.35 -0.05 -29.84
C ASP A 79 30.63 0.18 -28.50
N GLY A 80 30.24 -0.88 -27.77
CA GLY A 80 29.59 -0.74 -26.45
C GLY A 80 28.14 -0.20 -26.51
N ALA A 81 27.55 -0.07 -27.67
CA ALA A 81 26.14 0.29 -27.84
C ALA A 81 25.29 -1.00 -27.78
N GLY A 82 24.94 -1.43 -26.57
CA GLY A 82 24.22 -2.67 -26.32
C GLY A 82 22.91 -2.79 -27.07
N THR A 83 22.57 -4.03 -27.42
CA THR A 83 21.28 -4.38 -28.05
C THR A 83 20.15 -4.49 -27.03
N ILE A 84 20.48 -4.59 -25.75
CA ILE A 84 19.50 -4.61 -24.66
C ILE A 84 19.07 -3.16 -24.41
N PRO A 85 17.74 -2.88 -24.31
CA PRO A 85 17.25 -1.58 -23.95
C PRO A 85 17.82 -1.18 -22.58
N GLN A 86 18.86 -0.38 -22.58
CA GLN A 86 19.46 0.15 -21.37
C GLN A 86 18.67 1.36 -20.89
N LEU A 87 18.49 1.47 -19.58
CA LEU A 87 18.08 2.73 -18.99
C LEU A 87 19.15 3.76 -19.33
N ALA A 88 18.73 4.90 -19.91
CA ALA A 88 19.62 6.01 -20.14
C ALA A 88 20.07 6.57 -18.79
N PHE A 89 21.14 6.04 -18.21
CA PHE A 89 21.66 6.47 -16.90
C PHE A 89 21.91 7.97 -16.83
N GLU A 90 22.26 8.58 -17.96
CA GLU A 90 22.45 10.03 -18.09
C GLU A 90 21.14 10.82 -17.90
N ALA A 91 19.98 10.19 -18.12
CA ALA A 91 18.67 10.78 -17.90
C ALA A 91 18.13 10.53 -16.48
N LEU A 92 18.82 9.78 -15.65
CA LEU A 92 18.43 9.58 -14.27
C LEU A 92 18.60 10.88 -13.48
N THR A 93 17.55 11.27 -12.78
CA THR A 93 17.54 12.42 -11.90
C THR A 93 17.24 11.99 -10.47
N ASN A 94 17.79 12.70 -9.50
CA ASN A 94 17.45 12.50 -8.11
C ASN A 94 16.05 13.09 -7.86
N VAL A 95 15.04 12.21 -7.79
CA VAL A 95 13.68 12.60 -7.43
C VAL A 95 13.52 12.41 -5.92
N PRO A 96 12.98 13.39 -5.17
CA PRO A 96 12.76 13.24 -3.74
C PRO A 96 11.78 12.10 -3.44
N ILE A 97 12.09 11.34 -2.39
CA ILE A 97 11.18 10.33 -1.85
C ILE A 97 10.36 10.99 -0.75
N LEU A 98 9.06 10.85 -0.82
CA LEU A 98 8.14 11.40 0.18
C LEU A 98 8.35 10.72 1.53
N SER A 99 8.27 11.51 2.59
CA SER A 99 8.25 11.00 3.95
C SER A 99 6.95 10.24 4.22
N ARG A 100 6.95 9.40 5.24
CA ARG A 100 5.76 8.63 5.64
C ARG A 100 4.59 9.56 5.96
N GLU A 101 4.86 10.67 6.63
CA GLU A 101 3.88 11.63 7.11
C GLU A 101 3.12 12.34 5.97
N GLU A 102 3.73 12.40 4.78
CA GLU A 102 3.13 13.01 3.58
C GLU A 102 2.27 12.04 2.75
N MET A 103 2.33 10.74 3.05
CA MET A 103 1.58 9.73 2.31
C MET A 103 0.07 9.92 2.49
N THR A 104 -0.68 9.69 1.42
CA THR A 104 -2.13 9.79 1.41
C THR A 104 -2.74 8.43 1.08
N THR A 105 -3.57 7.89 1.96
CA THR A 105 -4.24 6.58 1.77
C THR A 105 -5.52 6.50 2.59
N GLY A 106 -6.44 5.61 2.24
CA GLY A 106 -7.56 5.23 3.08
C GLY A 106 -7.13 4.32 4.23
N TYR A 107 -7.97 4.19 5.24
CA TYR A 107 -7.68 3.38 6.41
C TYR A 107 -8.85 2.51 6.82
N TYR A 108 -8.55 1.27 7.17
CA TYR A 108 -9.34 0.44 8.05
C TYR A 108 -8.89 0.69 9.49
N ILE A 109 -9.83 1.07 10.34
CA ILE A 109 -9.58 1.32 11.76
C ILE A 109 -10.52 0.41 12.56
N ARG A 110 -9.99 -0.30 13.55
CA ARG A 110 -10.80 -1.05 14.50
C ARG A 110 -10.51 -0.59 15.92
N ILE A 111 -11.55 -0.17 16.60
CA ILE A 111 -11.53 0.39 17.94
C ILE A 111 -12.37 -0.52 18.83
N ASN A 112 -11.87 -0.87 20.02
CA ASN A 112 -12.67 -1.55 21.03
C ASN A 112 -13.12 -0.50 22.06
N ALA A 113 -14.42 -0.26 22.13
CA ALA A 113 -14.99 0.77 22.99
C ALA A 113 -15.99 0.18 24.00
N GLU A 114 -16.18 0.88 25.13
CA GLU A 114 -17.26 0.58 26.05
C GLU A 114 -18.63 0.80 25.38
N ASP A 115 -19.63 -0.01 25.78
CA ASP A 115 -21.00 0.12 25.29
C ASP A 115 -21.72 1.27 26.01
N GLN A 116 -21.37 2.51 25.64
CA GLN A 116 -21.92 3.71 26.22
C GLN A 116 -22.45 4.67 25.16
N THR A 117 -23.51 5.39 25.49
CA THR A 117 -24.03 6.46 24.65
C THR A 117 -23.00 7.59 24.51
N GLY A 118 -22.81 8.08 23.28
CA GLY A 118 -21.90 9.20 23.00
C GLY A 118 -20.54 8.77 22.45
N VAL A 119 -20.06 7.55 22.70
CA VAL A 119 -18.73 7.09 22.26
C VAL A 119 -18.53 7.26 20.76
N LEU A 120 -19.51 6.85 19.96
CA LEU A 120 -19.45 7.01 18.52
C LEU A 120 -19.44 8.48 18.09
N ALA A 121 -20.19 9.32 18.79
CA ALA A 121 -20.21 10.77 18.53
C ALA A 121 -18.86 11.40 18.83
N ASP A 122 -18.20 11.01 19.91
CA ASP A 122 -16.85 11.52 20.26
C ASP A 122 -15.82 11.10 19.21
N VAL A 123 -15.79 9.83 18.83
CA VAL A 123 -14.89 9.31 17.80
C VAL A 123 -15.10 10.03 16.46
N THR A 124 -16.35 10.14 16.00
CA THR A 124 -16.66 10.78 14.70
C THR A 124 -16.40 12.29 14.75
N THR A 125 -16.55 12.92 15.90
CA THR A 125 -16.21 14.34 16.08
C THR A 125 -14.72 14.59 15.96
N ILE A 126 -13.88 13.72 16.54
CA ILE A 126 -12.41 13.81 16.41
C ILE A 126 -12.01 13.66 14.94
N LEU A 127 -12.52 12.63 14.25
CA LEU A 127 -12.23 12.41 12.83
C LEU A 127 -12.68 13.61 11.97
N SER A 128 -13.89 14.11 12.20
CA SER A 128 -14.43 15.27 11.48
C SER A 128 -13.57 16.52 11.67
N ARG A 129 -13.12 16.81 12.92
CA ARG A 129 -12.24 17.95 13.21
C ARG A 129 -10.87 17.83 12.54
N ALA A 130 -10.36 16.62 12.38
CA ALA A 130 -9.14 16.35 11.62
C ALA A 130 -9.35 16.44 10.10
N GLY A 131 -10.58 16.64 9.64
CA GLY A 131 -10.94 16.66 8.22
C GLY A 131 -10.86 15.26 7.57
N ILE A 132 -11.13 14.21 8.34
CA ILE A 132 -11.13 12.82 7.89
C ILE A 132 -12.57 12.42 7.57
N SER A 133 -12.81 12.11 6.31
CA SER A 133 -14.08 11.60 5.81
C SER A 133 -14.23 10.11 6.10
N ILE A 134 -15.41 9.70 6.51
CA ILE A 134 -15.76 8.30 6.80
C ILE A 134 -16.53 7.75 5.61
N ASP A 135 -15.99 6.69 5.00
CA ASP A 135 -16.65 5.94 3.93
C ASP A 135 -17.69 4.97 4.51
N ALA A 136 -17.30 4.21 5.52
CA ALA A 136 -18.18 3.26 6.19
C ALA A 136 -17.88 3.15 7.69
N ILE A 137 -18.93 2.86 8.46
CA ILE A 137 -18.81 2.56 9.87
C ILE A 137 -19.70 1.39 10.25
N MET A 138 -19.16 0.46 11.01
CA MET A 138 -19.87 -0.72 11.47
C MET A 138 -19.58 -0.98 12.95
N GLN A 139 -20.63 -1.19 13.72
CA GLN A 139 -20.53 -1.75 15.06
C GLN A 139 -20.71 -3.27 14.98
N GLN A 140 -19.76 -4.01 15.52
CA GLN A 140 -19.83 -5.45 15.55
C GLN A 140 -20.55 -5.93 16.84
N PRO A 141 -21.02 -7.18 16.88
CA PRO A 141 -21.62 -7.74 18.09
C PRO A 141 -20.68 -7.60 19.29
N ARG A 142 -21.27 -7.29 20.45
CA ARG A 142 -20.56 -7.12 21.71
C ARG A 142 -19.65 -8.32 22.02
N LEU A 143 -18.41 -8.04 22.31
CA LEU A 143 -17.42 -9.02 22.76
C LEU A 143 -17.10 -8.76 24.22
N LYS A 144 -17.65 -9.57 25.14
CA LYS A 144 -17.64 -9.33 26.60
C LYS A 144 -18.32 -7.97 26.91
N ASP A 145 -17.59 -7.00 27.44
CA ASP A 145 -18.09 -5.67 27.81
C ASP A 145 -17.71 -4.57 26.81
N LEU A 146 -17.12 -4.95 25.68
CA LEU A 146 -16.66 -4.01 24.65
C LEU A 146 -17.40 -4.22 23.33
N ILE A 147 -17.60 -3.15 22.60
CA ILE A 147 -18.11 -3.16 21.23
C ILE A 147 -16.96 -2.81 20.28
N PRO A 148 -16.60 -3.71 19.35
CA PRO A 148 -15.69 -3.38 18.28
C PRO A 148 -16.39 -2.45 17.28
N ILE A 149 -15.80 -1.30 17.03
CA ILE A 149 -16.20 -0.33 16.01
C ILE A 149 -15.19 -0.40 14.88
N VAL A 150 -15.66 -0.69 13.68
CA VAL A 150 -14.86 -0.69 12.46
C VAL A 150 -15.21 0.54 11.65
N ILE A 151 -14.18 1.29 11.22
CA ILE A 151 -14.32 2.49 10.42
C ILE A 151 -13.44 2.34 9.17
N LEU A 152 -14.02 2.63 8.01
CA LEU A 152 -13.29 2.81 6.76
C LEU A 152 -13.28 4.30 6.44
N THR A 153 -12.14 4.82 6.00
CA THR A 153 -12.01 6.24 5.67
C THR A 153 -11.67 6.45 4.20
N ASP A 154 -12.04 7.61 3.69
CA ASP A 154 -11.49 8.13 2.44
C ASP A 154 -9.97 8.36 2.58
N PRO A 155 -9.24 8.52 1.45
CA PRO A 155 -7.82 8.86 1.49
C PRO A 155 -7.55 10.14 2.28
N VAL A 156 -6.61 10.05 3.21
CA VAL A 156 -6.18 11.14 4.08
C VAL A 156 -4.67 11.08 4.30
N VAL A 157 -4.06 12.23 4.53
CA VAL A 157 -2.62 12.34 4.84
C VAL A 157 -2.31 11.63 6.16
N GLU A 158 -1.25 10.82 6.18
CA GLU A 158 -0.84 9.98 7.32
C GLU A 158 -0.72 10.79 8.64
N SER A 159 -0.09 11.97 8.59
CA SER A 159 0.07 12.81 9.79
C SER A 159 -1.26 13.19 10.44
N LYS A 160 -2.29 13.52 9.66
CA LYS A 160 -3.63 13.84 10.19
C LYS A 160 -4.28 12.61 10.83
N MET A 161 -4.09 11.44 10.23
CA MET A 161 -4.59 10.19 10.79
C MET A 161 -3.88 9.86 12.10
N ASP A 162 -2.56 10.02 12.17
CA ASP A 162 -1.78 9.79 13.40
C ASP A 162 -2.26 10.68 14.54
N GLU A 163 -2.50 11.97 14.29
CA GLU A 163 -3.03 12.91 15.28
C GLU A 163 -4.45 12.54 15.76
N ALA A 164 -5.33 12.17 14.83
CA ALA A 164 -6.70 11.78 15.16
C ALA A 164 -6.73 10.49 15.99
N LEU A 165 -5.95 9.49 15.61
CA LEU A 165 -5.88 8.22 16.33
C LEU A 165 -5.29 8.39 17.74
N ALA A 166 -4.30 9.28 17.92
CA ALA A 166 -3.77 9.61 19.24
C ALA A 166 -4.84 10.22 20.15
N GLN A 167 -5.69 11.11 19.62
CA GLN A 167 -6.80 11.70 20.37
C GLN A 167 -7.88 10.65 20.71
N ILE A 168 -8.23 9.76 19.77
CA ILE A 168 -9.19 8.69 20.02
C ILE A 168 -8.66 7.71 21.06
N GLN A 169 -7.38 7.33 20.97
CA GLN A 169 -6.74 6.42 21.92
C GLN A 169 -6.70 6.98 23.34
N ALA A 170 -6.70 8.31 23.50
CA ALA A 170 -6.71 8.97 24.80
C ALA A 170 -8.10 9.03 25.46
N LEU A 171 -9.17 8.65 24.77
CA LEU A 171 -10.50 8.58 25.35
C LEU A 171 -10.58 7.45 26.38
N PRO A 172 -11.08 7.71 27.60
CA PRO A 172 -11.12 6.71 28.68
C PRO A 172 -11.99 5.48 28.37
N VAL A 173 -12.92 5.60 27.43
CA VAL A 173 -13.84 4.57 26.98
C VAL A 173 -13.23 3.64 25.91
N ILE A 174 -12.02 3.90 25.45
CA ILE A 174 -11.30 3.11 24.43
C ILE A 174 -10.33 2.15 25.13
N HIS A 175 -10.39 0.90 24.79
CA HIS A 175 -9.63 -0.16 25.43
C HIS A 175 -8.72 -0.91 24.43
N GLY A 176 -7.48 -1.12 24.87
CA GLY A 176 -6.44 -1.76 24.04
C GLY A 176 -5.94 -0.82 22.93
N GLU A 177 -5.09 -1.36 22.08
CA GLU A 177 -4.53 -0.61 20.94
C GLU A 177 -5.55 -0.53 19.80
N ILE A 178 -5.63 0.64 19.18
CA ILE A 178 -6.38 0.84 17.93
C ILE A 178 -5.64 0.11 16.81
N VAL A 179 -6.35 -0.80 16.15
CA VAL A 179 -5.81 -1.48 14.96
C VAL A 179 -6.02 -0.59 13.75
N ARG A 180 -4.95 -0.31 13.03
CA ARG A 180 -4.97 0.42 11.77
C ARG A 180 -4.33 -0.37 10.65
N ILE A 181 -5.01 -0.50 9.51
CA ILE A 181 -4.48 -1.10 8.28
C ILE A 181 -4.78 -0.12 7.14
N ARG A 182 -3.83 0.10 6.26
CA ARG A 182 -4.05 0.96 5.09
C ARG A 182 -4.89 0.25 4.04
N LEU A 183 -5.71 1.04 3.35
CA LEU A 183 -6.50 0.60 2.21
C LEU A 183 -5.78 1.05 0.93
N GLU A 184 -5.86 0.25 -0.12
CA GLU A 184 -5.40 0.64 -1.45
C GLU A 184 -6.49 0.30 -2.47
N SER A 185 -6.97 1.32 -3.17
CA SER A 185 -7.74 1.15 -4.40
C SER A 185 -6.77 1.16 -5.56
N LEU A 186 -6.83 0.14 -6.41
CA LEU A 186 -5.93 -0.01 -7.56
C LEU A 186 -6.50 0.67 -8.81
N ASP A 187 -7.69 1.24 -8.70
CA ASP A 187 -8.37 2.04 -9.72
C ASP A 187 -7.81 3.47 -9.72
N ASN A 188 -6.83 3.73 -10.58
CA ASN A 188 -6.36 5.10 -10.89
C ASN A 188 -5.98 5.20 -12.36
#